data_5ece6b1fb84a7c593ed1406a77fccc7a
#
_entry.id   5ece6b1fb84a7c593ed1406a77fccc7a
#
_cell.length_a   1.000
_cell.length_b   1.000
_cell.length_c   1.000
_cell.angle_alpha   90.00
_cell.angle_beta   90.00
_cell.angle_gamma   90.00
#
_symmetry.space_group_name_H-M   'P 1'
#
loop_
_entity.id
_entity.type
_entity.pdbx_description
1 polymer ?
#
loop_
_entity_poly.entity_id
_entity_poly.type
_entity_poly.pdbx_seq_one_letter_code
_entity_poly.pdbx_strand_id
1 'polypeptide(L)'
;MPSVALFLVLKKYGFLVTGIFAPPDHIARPFRITGLKSVDMILSVHFLEQLDEALKERRIGDGIGLLEHAGAGWANPDIERGGAAIALRAVQWLDVGHRDRKSVEALLTRFSPTLRARMPLRDYLELRLAEAFWALMTEDADTAIELLEFVLKAERELADENLIILANFWKGRAHRKKGEYGKAFEHVVEARHRAETMRADKLAAVIEVQEAWLIFQKGDAKKALELLSHSEQGLKYTDDAISLGNIESARGRIIRRTGEYSVALEHYERAIAIYARRDVNHRNLARTLVNAAYVKRLLALHLRKRIEAKANSPKPRLAAKETERPNYQARYASMCRDALAQLDRAGEIYRLHEHHGGAGSVLVNAGQLHLDMGEIDRALAEALKAYTLGRDKHDQILMARSRILEAFAENARVDEQLGEDGDTAVYANAAQRYAEEAVTLAKHTQNRRLLAGAYIVRGMTAANDFFQEWDEAKQCASKAAALLRSDDRDHLWEELITLKSHILRASGINETLRAWSEGMIGDKSFQQVAEEFAEIVIPKVWAREGKKVSRVADRLSISPKKVRRILRNAGLLEQSDD
;
A
#
# COMPACT_ATOMS: atom_id res chain seq x y z
N MET A 1 16.94 -32.87 -3.38
CA MET A 1 15.57 -32.91 -3.88
C MET A 1 14.71 -31.74 -3.36
N PRO A 2 15.08 -30.48 -3.58
CA PRO A 2 14.26 -29.32 -3.18
C PRO A 2 13.21 -28.92 -4.23
N SER A 3 13.38 -29.29 -5.50
CA SER A 3 12.50 -28.86 -6.59
C SER A 3 11.08 -29.44 -6.55
N VAL A 4 10.89 -30.62 -5.98
CA VAL A 4 9.57 -31.29 -5.95
C VAL A 4 8.65 -30.67 -4.89
N ALA A 5 9.22 -30.23 -3.75
CA ALA A 5 8.44 -29.58 -2.70
C ALA A 5 7.91 -28.20 -3.14
N LEU A 6 8.69 -27.44 -3.91
CA LEU A 6 8.30 -26.14 -4.47
C LEU A 6 7.17 -26.29 -5.51
N PHE A 7 7.25 -27.34 -6.34
CA PHE A 7 6.23 -27.62 -7.35
C PHE A 7 4.88 -28.03 -6.73
N LEU A 8 4.91 -28.79 -5.63
CA LEU A 8 3.72 -29.18 -4.87
C LEU A 8 3.08 -28.01 -4.13
N VAL A 9 3.87 -27.09 -3.60
CA VAL A 9 3.38 -25.87 -2.95
C VAL A 9 2.72 -24.95 -3.98
N LEU A 10 3.34 -24.73 -5.13
CA LEU A 10 2.78 -23.86 -6.19
C LEU A 10 1.52 -24.46 -6.81
N LYS A 11 1.44 -25.80 -6.97
CA LYS A 11 0.25 -26.49 -7.49
C LYS A 11 -0.92 -26.47 -6.50
N LYS A 12 -0.64 -26.46 -5.20
CA LYS A 12 -1.66 -26.38 -4.14
C LYS A 12 -2.36 -25.00 -4.09
N TYR A 13 -1.69 -23.95 -4.60
CA TYR A 13 -2.20 -22.56 -4.59
C TYR A 13 -2.66 -22.07 -5.96
N GLY A 14 -2.88 -22.96 -6.94
CA GLY A 14 -3.54 -22.61 -8.20
C GLY A 14 -2.69 -21.85 -9.22
N PHE A 15 -1.37 -21.81 -9.07
CA PHE A 15 -0.49 -21.16 -10.04
C PHE A 15 -0.21 -22.08 -11.23
N LEU A 16 -0.85 -21.81 -12.38
CA LEU A 16 -0.49 -22.37 -13.67
C LEU A 16 0.78 -21.66 -14.18
N VAL A 17 1.92 -22.32 -14.02
CA VAL A 17 3.18 -21.85 -14.63
C VAL A 17 3.18 -22.24 -16.11
N THR A 18 2.70 -21.36 -16.98
CA THR A 18 2.93 -21.45 -18.42
C THR A 18 4.03 -20.46 -18.79
N GLY A 19 5.23 -20.96 -18.96
CA GLY A 19 6.36 -20.17 -19.43
C GLY A 19 7.67 -20.73 -18.91
N ILE A 20 8.33 -21.56 -19.71
CA ILE A 20 9.68 -22.07 -19.45
C ILE A 20 10.65 -20.93 -19.75
N PHE A 21 11.12 -20.22 -18.72
CA PHE A 21 12.35 -19.44 -18.82
C PHE A 21 13.52 -20.36 -18.49
N ALA A 22 14.32 -20.71 -19.47
CA ALA A 22 15.61 -21.34 -19.25
C ALA A 22 16.52 -20.37 -18.47
N PRO A 23 17.22 -20.81 -17.44
CA PRO A 23 18.19 -19.96 -16.74
C PRO A 23 19.37 -19.67 -17.67
N PRO A 24 19.94 -18.44 -17.62
CA PRO A 24 21.19 -18.18 -18.33
C PRO A 24 22.33 -19.04 -17.75
N ASP A 25 23.10 -19.65 -18.62
CA ASP A 25 24.19 -20.62 -18.33
C ASP A 25 25.44 -20.05 -17.63
N HIS A 26 25.30 -18.97 -16.84
CA HIS A 26 26.39 -18.37 -16.07
C HIS A 26 26.08 -18.32 -14.56
N ILE A 27 25.66 -19.44 -13.98
CA ILE A 27 25.73 -19.60 -12.53
C ILE A 27 27.14 -20.03 -12.18
N ALA A 28 27.91 -19.12 -11.57
CA ALA A 28 29.22 -19.39 -11.02
C ALA A 28 29.19 -20.66 -10.13
N ARG A 29 30.15 -21.55 -10.34
CA ARG A 29 30.27 -22.78 -9.55
C ARG A 29 30.40 -22.44 -8.07
N PRO A 30 29.73 -23.16 -7.16
CA PRO A 30 29.90 -22.92 -5.73
C PRO A 30 31.36 -23.15 -5.33
N PHE A 31 31.92 -22.18 -4.62
CA PHE A 31 33.26 -22.26 -4.06
C PHE A 31 33.34 -23.44 -3.10
N ARG A 32 34.08 -24.50 -3.42
CA ARG A 32 34.37 -25.59 -2.50
C ARG A 32 35.45 -25.12 -1.51
N ILE A 33 35.02 -24.71 -0.33
CA ILE A 33 35.93 -24.48 0.79
C ILE A 33 36.29 -25.85 1.39
N THR A 34 37.46 -26.33 1.08
CA THR A 34 37.98 -27.59 1.69
C THR A 34 38.94 -27.22 2.81
N GLY A 35 38.62 -27.63 4.05
CA GLY A 35 39.63 -27.94 5.03
C GLY A 35 39.83 -27.08 6.28
N LEU A 36 38.89 -26.20 6.69
CA LEU A 36 38.96 -25.52 7.99
C LEU A 36 37.92 -26.10 8.97
N LYS A 37 38.31 -26.34 10.24
CA LYS A 37 37.38 -26.73 11.28
C LYS A 37 36.43 -25.59 11.57
N SER A 38 35.13 -25.82 11.66
CA SER A 38 34.04 -24.84 11.69
C SER A 38 34.16 -23.78 12.78
N VAL A 39 34.78 -24.05 13.90
CA VAL A 39 34.90 -23.12 15.04
C VAL A 39 35.99 -22.07 14.86
N ASP A 40 37.11 -22.41 14.22
CA ASP A 40 38.23 -21.48 14.00
C ASP A 40 37.97 -20.52 12.84
N MET A 41 37.05 -20.85 11.94
CA MET A 41 36.73 -20.05 10.75
C MET A 41 35.89 -18.80 11.08
N ILE A 42 35.06 -18.85 12.09
CA ILE A 42 34.07 -17.80 12.44
C ILE A 42 34.72 -16.54 13.01
N LEU A 43 35.86 -16.70 13.66
CA LEU A 43 36.59 -15.61 14.31
C LEU A 43 37.73 -15.07 13.46
N SER A 44 37.92 -15.59 12.25
CA SER A 44 38.95 -15.08 11.35
C SER A 44 38.49 -13.77 10.69
N VAL A 45 39.37 -12.77 10.67
CA VAL A 45 39.17 -11.51 9.90
C VAL A 45 38.73 -11.84 8.47
N HIS A 46 39.28 -12.89 7.89
CA HIS A 46 38.94 -13.37 6.55
C HIS A 46 37.48 -13.78 6.37
N PHE A 47 36.84 -14.38 7.36
CA PHE A 47 35.39 -14.72 7.30
C PHE A 47 34.53 -13.46 7.23
N LEU A 48 34.82 -12.45 8.03
CA LEU A 48 34.10 -11.17 8.03
C LEU A 48 34.31 -10.42 6.72
N GLU A 49 35.53 -10.41 6.20
CA GLU A 49 35.86 -9.81 4.88
C GLU A 49 35.09 -10.51 3.75
N GLN A 50 34.97 -11.83 3.76
CA GLN A 50 34.18 -12.58 2.79
C GLN A 50 32.68 -12.24 2.87
N LEU A 51 32.13 -12.09 4.06
CA LEU A 51 30.73 -11.66 4.25
C LEU A 51 30.51 -10.23 3.74
N ASP A 52 31.44 -9.31 4.05
CA ASP A 52 31.34 -7.92 3.61
C ASP A 52 31.47 -7.80 2.09
N GLU A 53 32.38 -8.53 1.47
CA GLU A 53 32.53 -8.55 0.02
C GLU A 53 31.34 -9.19 -0.68
N ALA A 54 30.77 -10.28 -0.13
CA ALA A 54 29.56 -10.89 -0.65
C ALA A 54 28.36 -9.93 -0.56
N LEU A 55 28.23 -9.19 0.54
CA LEU A 55 27.16 -8.19 0.72
C LEU A 55 27.35 -6.99 -0.22
N LYS A 56 28.56 -6.48 -0.35
CA LYS A 56 28.91 -5.38 -1.27
C LYS A 56 28.59 -5.73 -2.72
N GLU A 57 28.99 -6.94 -3.14
CA GLU A 57 28.77 -7.44 -4.49
C GLU A 57 27.35 -8.01 -4.69
N ARG A 58 26.51 -7.99 -3.66
CA ARG A 58 25.15 -8.57 -3.67
C ARG A 58 25.13 -10.04 -4.14
N ARG A 59 26.15 -10.81 -3.75
CA ARG A 59 26.21 -12.27 -3.88
C ARG A 59 25.57 -12.91 -2.62
N ILE A 60 24.25 -12.77 -2.55
CA ILE A 60 23.49 -13.11 -1.33
C ILE A 60 23.54 -14.60 -1.04
N GLY A 61 23.48 -15.44 -2.08
CA GLY A 61 23.61 -16.89 -1.95
C GLY A 61 24.93 -17.32 -1.33
N ASP A 62 26.04 -16.71 -1.80
CA ASP A 62 27.38 -17.02 -1.28
C ASP A 62 27.49 -16.66 0.21
N GLY A 63 27.08 -15.46 0.61
CA GLY A 63 27.18 -15.02 1.99
C GLY A 63 26.28 -15.82 2.94
N ILE A 64 25.05 -16.16 2.52
CA ILE A 64 24.19 -17.05 3.33
C ILE A 64 24.78 -18.45 3.43
N GLY A 65 25.38 -18.96 2.34
CA GLY A 65 26.11 -20.22 2.37
C GLY A 65 27.26 -20.23 3.38
N LEU A 66 28.00 -19.11 3.49
CA LEU A 66 29.03 -18.92 4.51
C LEU A 66 28.45 -19.00 5.94
N LEU A 67 27.33 -18.30 6.19
CA LEU A 67 26.67 -18.30 7.51
C LEU A 67 26.09 -19.69 7.86
N GLU A 68 25.48 -20.37 6.90
CA GLU A 68 24.94 -21.73 7.09
C GLU A 68 26.04 -22.75 7.35
N HIS A 69 27.17 -22.62 6.66
CA HIS A 69 28.33 -23.49 6.87
C HIS A 69 28.98 -23.27 8.24
N ALA A 70 29.02 -22.02 8.70
CA ALA A 70 29.50 -21.67 10.04
C ALA A 70 28.54 -22.20 11.15
N GLY A 71 27.31 -22.55 10.82
CA GLY A 71 26.32 -23.09 11.74
C GLY A 71 26.01 -22.13 12.90
N ALA A 72 25.56 -22.64 14.05
CA ALA A 72 25.23 -21.81 15.21
C ALA A 72 26.47 -21.17 15.87
N GLY A 73 27.67 -21.54 15.47
CA GLY A 73 28.91 -21.04 16.06
C GLY A 73 29.12 -19.54 15.86
N TRP A 74 28.69 -18.95 14.72
CA TRP A 74 28.81 -17.52 14.44
C TRP A 74 28.04 -16.64 15.44
N ALA A 75 26.97 -17.16 16.03
CA ALA A 75 26.15 -16.45 17.01
C ALA A 75 26.73 -16.52 18.44
N ASN A 76 27.80 -17.23 18.63
CA ASN A 76 28.48 -17.36 19.92
C ASN A 76 29.96 -16.88 19.89
N PRO A 77 30.22 -15.64 19.39
CA PRO A 77 31.56 -15.10 19.31
C PRO A 77 32.11 -14.77 20.72
N ASP A 78 33.42 -14.54 20.77
CA ASP A 78 34.03 -13.78 21.88
C ASP A 78 33.50 -12.33 21.80
N ILE A 79 32.58 -11.99 22.72
CA ILE A 79 31.89 -10.72 22.71
C ILE A 79 32.85 -9.55 22.90
N GLU A 80 33.90 -9.72 23.66
CA GLU A 80 34.91 -8.68 23.94
C GLU A 80 35.83 -8.44 22.73
N ARG A 81 35.88 -9.41 21.80
CA ARG A 81 36.74 -9.34 20.61
C ARG A 81 35.92 -9.48 19.32
N GLY A 82 35.37 -8.37 18.84
CA GLY A 82 34.67 -8.32 17.56
C GLY A 82 33.20 -8.77 17.60
N GLY A 83 32.62 -9.01 18.77
CA GLY A 83 31.21 -9.38 18.91
C GLY A 83 30.25 -8.36 18.32
N ALA A 84 30.55 -7.06 18.44
CA ALA A 84 29.73 -6.00 17.85
C ALA A 84 29.75 -6.01 16.32
N ALA A 85 30.92 -6.22 15.73
CA ALA A 85 31.07 -6.34 14.28
C ALA A 85 30.28 -7.54 13.72
N ILE A 86 30.28 -8.65 14.44
CA ILE A 86 29.48 -9.84 14.07
C ILE A 86 27.99 -9.54 14.20
N ALA A 87 27.56 -8.88 15.28
CA ALA A 87 26.16 -8.51 15.48
C ALA A 87 25.65 -7.59 14.36
N LEU A 88 26.46 -6.60 13.96
CA LEU A 88 26.11 -5.70 12.86
C LEU A 88 25.96 -6.45 11.54
N ARG A 89 26.88 -7.34 11.20
CA ARG A 89 26.78 -8.15 9.98
C ARG A 89 25.59 -9.10 10.02
N ALA A 90 25.36 -9.73 11.17
CA ALA A 90 24.22 -10.61 11.34
C ALA A 90 22.88 -9.91 11.06
N VAL A 91 22.67 -8.69 11.57
CA VAL A 91 21.43 -7.93 11.28
C VAL A 91 21.35 -7.48 9.80
N GLN A 92 22.48 -7.15 9.16
CA GLN A 92 22.51 -6.84 7.73
C GLN A 92 22.12 -8.06 6.88
N TRP A 93 22.59 -9.25 7.23
CA TRP A 93 22.24 -10.48 6.55
C TRP A 93 20.80 -10.90 6.78
N LEU A 94 20.19 -10.59 7.94
CA LEU A 94 18.75 -10.74 8.14
C LEU A 94 17.93 -9.87 7.17
N ASP A 95 18.40 -8.66 6.85
CA ASP A 95 17.69 -7.76 5.90
C ASP A 95 17.63 -8.31 4.48
N VAL A 96 18.62 -9.11 4.09
CA VAL A 96 18.72 -9.71 2.75
C VAL A 96 18.29 -11.19 2.68
N GLY A 97 17.68 -11.70 3.76
CA GLY A 97 17.02 -13.01 3.74
C GLY A 97 17.72 -14.14 4.47
N HIS A 98 18.71 -13.85 5.34
CA HIS A 98 19.16 -14.84 6.33
C HIS A 98 18.04 -15.08 7.37
N ARG A 99 17.87 -16.33 7.87
CA ARG A 99 16.65 -16.71 8.60
C ARG A 99 16.83 -16.81 10.11
N ASP A 100 18.07 -16.85 10.61
CA ASP A 100 18.35 -17.12 12.01
C ASP A 100 18.20 -15.89 12.92
N ARG A 101 16.94 -15.43 13.04
CA ARG A 101 16.58 -14.31 13.90
C ARG A 101 16.86 -14.59 15.37
N LYS A 102 16.63 -15.84 15.83
CA LYS A 102 16.79 -16.19 17.25
C LYS A 102 18.23 -16.10 17.71
N SER A 103 19.18 -16.54 16.90
CA SER A 103 20.60 -16.42 17.20
C SER A 103 21.07 -14.95 17.24
N VAL A 104 20.53 -14.09 16.36
CA VAL A 104 20.83 -12.65 16.40
C VAL A 104 20.30 -12.01 17.68
N GLU A 105 19.06 -12.31 18.07
CA GLU A 105 18.48 -11.82 19.32
C GLU A 105 19.29 -12.27 20.54
N ALA A 106 19.62 -13.55 20.61
CA ALA A 106 20.46 -14.11 21.68
C ALA A 106 21.85 -13.44 21.73
N LEU A 107 22.46 -13.16 20.57
CA LEU A 107 23.73 -12.43 20.50
C LEU A 107 23.61 -11.01 21.06
N LEU A 108 22.59 -10.26 20.65
CA LEU A 108 22.39 -8.89 21.13
C LEU A 108 22.14 -8.81 22.65
N THR A 109 21.44 -9.78 23.23
CA THR A 109 21.17 -9.83 24.69
C THR A 109 22.41 -10.09 25.54
N ARG A 110 23.49 -10.62 24.96
CA ARG A 110 24.75 -10.86 25.69
C ARG A 110 25.53 -9.59 26.02
N PHE A 111 25.27 -8.47 25.37
CA PHE A 111 25.95 -7.20 25.62
C PHE A 111 25.42 -6.54 26.90
N SER A 112 26.00 -6.91 28.07
CA SER A 112 25.62 -6.33 29.35
C SER A 112 26.01 -4.82 29.48
N PRO A 113 25.35 -4.05 30.35
CA PRO A 113 25.71 -2.64 30.59
C PRO A 113 27.17 -2.45 30.97
N THR A 114 27.73 -3.36 31.76
CA THR A 114 29.15 -3.32 32.20
C THR A 114 30.11 -3.56 31.05
N LEU A 115 29.77 -4.44 30.11
CA LEU A 115 30.55 -4.66 28.89
C LEU A 115 30.52 -3.41 28.02
N ARG A 116 29.32 -2.89 27.76
CA ARG A 116 29.12 -1.67 26.93
C ARG A 116 29.93 -0.47 27.41
N ALA A 117 30.06 -0.29 28.73
CA ALA A 117 30.82 0.78 29.32
C ALA A 117 32.36 0.68 29.09
N ARG A 118 32.85 -0.50 28.70
CA ARG A 118 34.28 -0.75 28.45
C ARG A 118 34.63 -0.94 26.98
N MET A 119 33.61 -0.93 26.09
CA MET A 119 33.82 -1.14 24.66
C MET A 119 34.60 0.03 24.05
N PRO A 120 35.50 -0.23 23.10
CA PRO A 120 36.00 0.79 22.19
C PRO A 120 34.85 1.53 21.52
N LEU A 121 34.99 2.82 21.25
CA LEU A 121 33.93 3.65 20.68
C LEU A 121 33.39 3.05 19.36
N ARG A 122 34.27 2.59 18.48
CA ARG A 122 33.86 1.96 17.21
C ARG A 122 32.97 0.74 17.44
N ASP A 123 33.38 -0.19 18.28
CA ASP A 123 32.58 -1.39 18.58
C ASP A 123 31.23 -1.04 19.20
N TYR A 124 31.22 -0.01 20.06
CA TYR A 124 30.00 0.49 20.66
C TYR A 124 29.05 1.08 19.59
N LEU A 125 29.57 1.83 18.61
CA LEU A 125 28.76 2.39 17.52
C LEU A 125 28.25 1.30 16.56
N GLU A 126 29.06 0.29 16.24
CA GLU A 126 28.62 -0.89 15.48
C GLU A 126 27.48 -1.64 16.20
N LEU A 127 27.61 -1.82 17.51
CA LEU A 127 26.54 -2.41 18.33
C LEU A 127 25.27 -1.56 18.30
N ARG A 128 25.37 -0.22 18.41
CA ARG A 128 24.20 0.69 18.30
C ARG A 128 23.51 0.60 16.96
N LEU A 129 24.26 0.48 15.86
CA LEU A 129 23.71 0.23 14.54
C LEU A 129 22.97 -1.12 14.48
N ALA A 130 23.54 -2.18 15.04
CA ALA A 130 22.89 -3.49 15.08
C ALA A 130 21.58 -3.44 15.89
N GLU A 131 21.58 -2.80 17.04
CA GLU A 131 20.39 -2.61 17.89
C GLU A 131 19.33 -1.73 17.22
N ALA A 132 19.73 -0.67 16.52
CA ALA A 132 18.83 0.18 15.77
C ALA A 132 18.11 -0.59 14.65
N PHE A 133 18.84 -1.42 13.91
CA PHE A 133 18.22 -2.27 12.92
C PHE A 133 17.30 -3.33 13.53
N TRP A 134 17.69 -3.91 14.66
CA TRP A 134 16.84 -4.85 15.40
C TRP A 134 15.54 -4.17 15.86
N ALA A 135 15.60 -2.95 16.39
CA ALA A 135 14.43 -2.15 16.73
C ALA A 135 13.53 -1.90 15.53
N LEU A 136 14.09 -1.61 14.34
CA LEU A 136 13.33 -1.53 13.10
C LEU A 136 12.63 -2.85 12.76
N MET A 137 13.26 -3.98 12.99
CA MET A 137 12.67 -5.30 12.74
C MET A 137 11.56 -5.66 13.72
N THR A 138 11.63 -5.17 14.95
CA THR A 138 10.64 -5.38 16.02
C THR A 138 9.56 -4.27 16.08
N GLU A 139 9.53 -3.41 15.05
CA GLU A 139 8.55 -2.33 14.87
C GLU A 139 8.69 -1.14 15.84
N ASP A 140 9.80 -1.02 16.54
CA ASP A 140 10.13 0.11 17.37
C ASP A 140 10.95 1.15 16.60
N ALA A 141 10.24 2.02 15.88
CA ALA A 141 10.87 3.05 15.05
C ALA A 141 11.46 4.20 15.88
N ASP A 142 10.93 4.47 17.06
CA ASP A 142 11.40 5.56 17.93
C ASP A 142 12.77 5.21 18.52
N THR A 143 12.90 4.04 19.14
CA THR A 143 14.21 3.55 19.61
C THR A 143 15.23 3.47 18.48
N ALA A 144 14.81 3.02 17.28
CA ALA A 144 15.71 2.98 16.13
C ALA A 144 16.23 4.38 15.75
N ILE A 145 15.36 5.40 15.73
CA ILE A 145 15.76 6.78 15.42
C ILE A 145 16.74 7.32 16.48
N GLU A 146 16.47 7.13 17.76
CA GLU A 146 17.35 7.59 18.83
C GLU A 146 18.75 6.99 18.74
N LEU A 147 18.84 5.67 18.52
CA LEU A 147 20.12 4.97 18.36
C LEU A 147 20.90 5.45 17.13
N LEU A 148 20.20 5.66 16.00
CA LEU A 148 20.81 6.13 14.76
C LEU A 148 21.24 7.59 14.85
N GLU A 149 20.52 8.43 15.59
CA GLU A 149 20.95 9.80 15.89
C GLU A 149 22.21 9.84 16.71
N PHE A 150 22.31 8.96 17.70
CA PHE A 150 23.52 8.83 18.49
C PHE A 150 24.73 8.47 17.63
N VAL A 151 24.60 7.48 16.73
CA VAL A 151 25.66 7.07 15.79
C VAL A 151 26.06 8.23 14.87
N LEU A 152 25.09 8.94 14.28
CA LEU A 152 25.36 10.06 13.37
C LEU A 152 25.99 11.28 14.06
N LYS A 153 25.73 11.50 15.36
CA LYS A 153 26.42 12.52 16.13
C LYS A 153 27.91 12.23 16.33
N ALA A 154 28.29 10.96 16.31
CA ALA A 154 29.66 10.48 16.40
C ALA A 154 30.33 10.23 15.03
N GLU A 155 29.83 10.84 13.95
CA GLU A 155 30.31 10.63 12.59
C GLU A 155 31.82 10.92 12.44
N ARG A 156 32.31 11.98 13.07
CA ARG A 156 33.73 12.37 13.00
C ARG A 156 34.64 11.38 13.69
N GLU A 157 34.20 10.86 14.81
CA GLU A 157 34.94 9.88 15.63
C GLU A 157 34.87 8.49 14.98
N LEU A 158 33.79 8.18 14.31
CA LEU A 158 33.60 6.90 13.62
C LEU A 158 34.53 6.76 12.41
N ALA A 159 34.67 7.84 11.62
CA ALA A 159 35.51 7.93 10.41
C ALA A 159 35.33 6.73 9.43
N ASP A 160 34.11 6.17 9.35
CA ASP A 160 33.76 5.03 8.52
C ASP A 160 32.50 5.33 7.70
N GLU A 161 32.69 5.69 6.44
CA GLU A 161 31.62 6.09 5.52
C GLU A 161 30.57 4.99 5.32
N ASN A 162 30.95 3.70 5.35
CA ASN A 162 30.00 2.62 5.18
C ASN A 162 28.99 2.58 6.33
N LEU A 163 29.44 2.79 7.56
CA LEU A 163 28.57 2.83 8.73
C LEU A 163 27.68 4.07 8.73
N ILE A 164 28.20 5.20 8.24
CA ILE A 164 27.41 6.44 8.08
C ILE A 164 26.33 6.30 7.02
N ILE A 165 26.65 5.66 5.89
CA ILE A 165 25.67 5.32 4.83
C ILE A 165 24.54 4.45 5.41
N LEU A 166 24.90 3.39 6.14
CA LEU A 166 23.93 2.50 6.77
C LEU A 166 23.06 3.22 7.80
N ALA A 167 23.66 4.07 8.65
CA ALA A 167 22.93 4.84 9.66
C ALA A 167 21.89 5.76 9.01
N ASN A 168 22.26 6.49 7.97
CA ASN A 168 21.34 7.35 7.24
C ASN A 168 20.25 6.53 6.53
N PHE A 169 20.62 5.44 5.83
CA PHE A 169 19.67 4.59 5.15
C PHE A 169 18.63 3.99 6.10
N TRP A 170 19.05 3.48 7.25
CA TRP A 170 18.14 2.90 8.24
C TRP A 170 17.32 3.98 8.95
N LYS A 171 17.89 5.15 9.21
CA LYS A 171 17.15 6.29 9.78
C LYS A 171 16.06 6.77 8.83
N GLY A 172 16.35 6.84 7.52
CA GLY A 172 15.34 7.10 6.50
C GLY A 172 14.22 6.06 6.51
N ARG A 173 14.54 4.76 6.68
CA ARG A 173 13.54 3.69 6.82
C ARG A 173 12.69 3.84 8.08
N ALA A 174 13.28 4.27 9.21
CA ALA A 174 12.58 4.52 10.47
C ALA A 174 11.58 5.68 10.35
N HIS A 175 12.02 6.83 9.84
CA HIS A 175 11.14 7.98 9.58
C HIS A 175 10.01 7.63 8.59
N ARG A 176 10.31 6.86 7.53
CA ARG A 176 9.28 6.38 6.59
C ARG A 176 8.23 5.51 7.29
N LYS A 177 8.63 4.69 8.26
CA LYS A 177 7.71 3.84 9.03
C LYS A 177 6.75 4.67 9.89
N LYS A 178 7.23 5.80 10.43
CA LYS A 178 6.42 6.79 11.16
C LYS A 178 5.55 7.68 10.25
N GLY A 179 5.74 7.63 8.92
CA GLY A 179 5.05 8.50 7.98
C GLY A 179 5.69 9.89 7.82
N GLU A 180 6.84 10.14 8.42
CA GLU A 180 7.61 11.38 8.34
C GLU A 180 8.42 11.43 7.03
N TYR A 181 7.69 11.48 5.89
CA TYR A 181 8.28 11.31 4.55
C TYR A 181 9.32 12.39 4.17
N GLY A 182 9.22 13.59 4.73
CA GLY A 182 10.21 14.66 4.52
C GLY A 182 11.57 14.27 5.08
N LYS A 183 11.63 13.97 6.36
CA LYS A 183 12.86 13.52 7.05
C LYS A 183 13.40 12.22 6.46
N ALA A 184 12.49 11.27 6.13
CA ALA A 184 12.88 10.03 5.47
C ALA A 184 13.62 10.28 4.16
N PHE A 185 13.15 11.23 3.36
CA PHE A 185 13.75 11.59 2.08
C PHE A 185 15.14 12.20 2.25
N GLU A 186 15.31 13.13 3.18
CA GLU A 186 16.62 13.76 3.49
C GLU A 186 17.68 12.69 3.79
N HIS A 187 17.38 11.78 4.71
CA HIS A 187 18.33 10.73 5.09
C HIS A 187 18.59 9.69 3.99
N VAL A 188 17.58 9.33 3.21
CA VAL A 188 17.75 8.36 2.10
C VAL A 188 18.59 8.97 0.97
N VAL A 189 18.35 10.25 0.61
CA VAL A 189 19.14 10.96 -0.40
C VAL A 189 20.60 11.12 0.05
N GLU A 190 20.82 11.47 1.31
CA GLU A 190 22.17 11.57 1.88
C GLU A 190 22.90 10.21 1.80
N ALA A 191 22.22 9.13 2.20
CA ALA A 191 22.81 7.79 2.12
C ALA A 191 23.18 7.41 0.67
N ARG A 192 22.30 7.71 -0.31
CA ARG A 192 22.58 7.43 -1.72
C ARG A 192 23.76 8.24 -2.22
N HIS A 193 23.77 9.55 -1.97
CA HIS A 193 24.86 10.44 -2.41
C HIS A 193 26.23 9.97 -1.90
N ARG A 194 26.31 9.60 -0.62
CA ARG A 194 27.53 9.03 -0.03
C ARG A 194 27.91 7.70 -0.67
N ALA A 195 26.94 6.80 -0.92
CA ALA A 195 27.19 5.52 -1.58
C ALA A 195 27.76 5.70 -3.01
N GLU A 196 27.23 6.65 -3.78
CA GLU A 196 27.73 7.02 -5.09
C GLU A 196 29.17 7.59 -5.02
N THR A 197 29.44 8.47 -4.06
CA THR A 197 30.77 9.05 -3.84
C THR A 197 31.81 7.95 -3.53
N MET A 198 31.42 6.94 -2.77
CA MET A 198 32.24 5.76 -2.44
C MET A 198 32.28 4.73 -3.57
N ARG A 199 31.61 4.95 -4.70
CA ARG A 199 31.45 3.99 -5.81
C ARG A 199 30.87 2.65 -5.36
N ALA A 200 29.99 2.70 -4.36
CA ALA A 200 29.23 1.54 -3.89
C ALA A 200 27.93 1.38 -4.70
N ASP A 201 28.05 1.21 -6.01
CA ASP A 201 26.94 1.31 -6.99
C ASP A 201 25.77 0.36 -6.67
N LYS A 202 26.07 -0.87 -6.23
CA LYS A 202 25.02 -1.83 -5.86
C LYS A 202 24.27 -1.43 -4.58
N LEU A 203 24.97 -0.82 -3.62
CA LEU A 203 24.33 -0.28 -2.42
C LEU A 203 23.49 0.97 -2.76
N ALA A 204 24.00 1.85 -3.63
CA ALA A 204 23.25 2.99 -4.14
C ALA A 204 21.95 2.52 -4.82
N ALA A 205 22.00 1.50 -5.67
CA ALA A 205 20.82 0.93 -6.32
C ALA A 205 19.80 0.36 -5.32
N VAL A 206 20.23 -0.25 -4.21
CA VAL A 206 19.32 -0.70 -3.14
C VAL A 206 18.66 0.49 -2.42
N ILE A 207 19.41 1.57 -2.18
CA ILE A 207 18.90 2.79 -1.52
C ILE A 207 17.89 3.49 -2.43
N GLU A 208 18.14 3.55 -3.74
CA GLU A 208 17.24 4.12 -4.75
C GLU A 208 15.83 3.53 -4.71
N VAL A 209 15.67 2.25 -4.38
CA VAL A 209 14.34 1.63 -4.23
C VAL A 209 13.51 2.33 -3.15
N GLN A 210 14.14 2.75 -2.05
CA GLN A 210 13.46 3.51 -1.00
C GLN A 210 13.22 4.97 -1.43
N GLU A 211 14.18 5.57 -2.10
CA GLU A 211 14.05 6.93 -2.63
C GLU A 211 12.91 7.03 -3.65
N ALA A 212 12.81 6.08 -4.57
CA ALA A 212 11.72 6.00 -5.55
C ALA A 212 10.35 5.99 -4.85
N TRP A 213 10.20 5.22 -3.78
CA TRP A 213 8.97 5.24 -3.00
C TRP A 213 8.67 6.61 -2.39
N LEU A 214 9.68 7.31 -1.86
CA LEU A 214 9.53 8.63 -1.26
C LEU A 214 9.23 9.71 -2.31
N ILE A 215 9.86 9.65 -3.49
CA ILE A 215 9.53 10.51 -4.65
C ILE A 215 8.08 10.31 -5.05
N PHE A 216 7.61 9.06 -5.13
CA PHE A 216 6.21 8.76 -5.40
C PHE A 216 5.29 9.36 -4.33
N GLN A 217 5.64 9.31 -3.03
CA GLN A 217 4.86 9.94 -1.97
C GLN A 217 4.82 11.48 -2.12
N LYS A 218 5.83 12.09 -2.73
CA LYS A 218 5.85 13.52 -3.08
C LYS A 218 5.02 13.86 -4.34
N GLY A 219 4.58 12.86 -5.13
CA GLY A 219 3.68 13.03 -6.27
C GLY A 219 4.31 12.84 -7.63
N ASP A 220 5.57 12.46 -7.72
CA ASP A 220 6.23 12.23 -8.99
C ASP A 220 6.33 10.71 -9.28
N ALA A 221 5.24 10.16 -9.82
CA ALA A 221 5.17 8.75 -10.19
C ALA A 221 6.13 8.40 -11.34
N LYS A 222 6.31 9.32 -12.31
CA LYS A 222 7.18 9.11 -13.46
C LYS A 222 8.64 8.96 -13.02
N LYS A 223 9.15 9.94 -12.28
CA LYS A 223 10.52 9.93 -11.75
C LYS A 223 10.75 8.72 -10.84
N ALA A 224 9.76 8.33 -10.04
CA ALA A 224 9.85 7.13 -9.20
C ALA A 224 10.02 5.86 -10.03
N LEU A 225 9.28 5.69 -11.13
CA LEU A 225 9.40 4.53 -12.03
C LEU A 225 10.74 4.53 -12.79
N GLU A 226 11.24 5.69 -13.22
CA GLU A 226 12.55 5.85 -13.85
C GLU A 226 13.67 5.41 -12.88
N LEU A 227 13.60 5.85 -11.63
CA LEU A 227 14.57 5.47 -10.60
C LEU A 227 14.54 3.97 -10.28
N LEU A 228 13.35 3.36 -10.22
CA LEU A 228 13.22 1.89 -10.07
C LEU A 228 13.83 1.13 -11.25
N SER A 229 13.75 1.68 -12.47
CA SER A 229 14.38 1.07 -13.63
C SER A 229 15.90 1.19 -13.59
N HIS A 230 16.42 2.30 -13.07
CA HIS A 230 17.86 2.47 -12.84
C HIS A 230 18.37 1.48 -11.77
N SER A 231 17.68 1.39 -10.62
CA SER A 231 17.99 0.40 -9.57
C SER A 231 18.01 -1.04 -10.11
N GLU A 232 17.05 -1.40 -10.96
CA GLU A 232 16.98 -2.74 -11.57
C GLU A 232 18.21 -3.02 -12.43
N GLN A 233 18.67 -2.05 -13.24
CA GLN A 233 19.88 -2.20 -14.03
C GLN A 233 21.12 -2.39 -13.16
N GLY A 234 21.24 -1.63 -12.06
CA GLY A 234 22.33 -1.75 -11.09
C GLY A 234 22.38 -3.12 -10.40
N LEU A 235 21.22 -3.78 -10.23
CA LEU A 235 21.09 -5.08 -9.56
C LEU A 235 20.93 -6.27 -10.52
N LYS A 236 20.92 -6.04 -11.84
CA LYS A 236 20.56 -7.04 -12.87
C LYS A 236 21.36 -8.34 -12.79
N TYR A 237 22.64 -8.24 -12.45
CA TYR A 237 23.55 -9.39 -12.41
C TYR A 237 23.83 -9.87 -10.98
N THR A 238 22.96 -9.54 -10.04
CA THR A 238 23.05 -9.99 -8.65
C THR A 238 22.00 -11.08 -8.37
N ASP A 239 22.17 -11.80 -7.29
CA ASP A 239 21.18 -12.74 -6.78
C ASP A 239 20.36 -12.17 -5.59
N ASP A 240 20.35 -10.82 -5.44
CA ASP A 240 19.60 -10.11 -4.40
C ASP A 240 18.09 -10.13 -4.68
N ALA A 241 17.48 -11.29 -4.45
CA ALA A 241 16.05 -11.49 -4.63
C ALA A 241 15.20 -10.52 -3.79
N ILE A 242 15.69 -10.08 -2.62
CA ILE A 242 14.93 -9.18 -1.76
C ILE A 242 14.84 -7.79 -2.38
N SER A 243 15.96 -7.24 -2.87
CA SER A 243 15.95 -5.93 -3.53
C SER A 243 15.21 -5.95 -4.86
N LEU A 244 15.43 -6.98 -5.70
CA LEU A 244 14.70 -7.16 -6.96
C LEU A 244 13.19 -7.32 -6.74
N GLY A 245 12.76 -8.09 -5.74
CA GLY A 245 11.37 -8.22 -5.37
C GLY A 245 10.78 -6.90 -4.82
N ASN A 246 11.58 -6.10 -4.11
CA ASN A 246 11.17 -4.78 -3.65
C ASN A 246 10.91 -3.81 -4.81
N ILE A 247 11.71 -3.86 -5.89
CA ILE A 247 11.51 -3.07 -7.12
C ILE A 247 10.14 -3.41 -7.73
N GLU A 248 9.87 -4.68 -7.98
CA GLU A 248 8.60 -5.12 -8.55
C GLU A 248 7.41 -4.77 -7.64
N SER A 249 7.52 -4.99 -6.34
CA SER A 249 6.49 -4.62 -5.37
C SER A 249 6.26 -3.09 -5.31
N ALA A 250 7.30 -2.27 -5.50
CA ALA A 250 7.18 -0.82 -5.56
C ALA A 250 6.47 -0.37 -6.85
N ARG A 251 6.82 -0.94 -8.02
CA ARG A 251 6.11 -0.71 -9.29
C ARG A 251 4.62 -1.02 -9.16
N GLY A 252 4.28 -2.18 -8.63
CA GLY A 252 2.88 -2.55 -8.39
C GLY A 252 2.13 -1.54 -7.53
N ARG A 253 2.76 -0.99 -6.47
CA ARG A 253 2.14 0.03 -5.62
C ARG A 253 1.95 1.37 -6.32
N ILE A 254 2.87 1.77 -7.20
CA ILE A 254 2.78 3.01 -7.97
C ILE A 254 1.65 2.87 -9.01
N ILE A 255 1.70 1.82 -9.82
CA ILE A 255 0.73 1.56 -10.90
C ILE A 255 -0.69 1.35 -10.35
N ARG A 256 -0.85 0.71 -9.19
CA ARG A 256 -2.16 0.57 -8.56
C ARG A 256 -2.85 1.92 -8.33
N ARG A 257 -2.11 3.00 -8.07
CA ARG A 257 -2.70 4.33 -7.84
C ARG A 257 -3.21 5.02 -9.11
N THR A 258 -2.74 4.58 -10.27
CA THR A 258 -3.29 5.05 -11.56
C THR A 258 -4.57 4.30 -11.96
N GLY A 259 -4.99 3.29 -11.18
CA GLY A 259 -6.16 2.46 -11.47
C GLY A 259 -5.88 1.26 -12.38
N GLU A 260 -4.65 1.07 -12.81
CA GLU A 260 -4.24 -0.03 -13.69
C GLU A 260 -4.04 -1.34 -12.90
N TYR A 261 -5.12 -1.85 -12.32
CA TYR A 261 -5.08 -2.96 -11.36
C TYR A 261 -4.54 -4.26 -11.94
N SER A 262 -4.80 -4.58 -13.21
CA SER A 262 -4.28 -5.80 -13.84
C SER A 262 -2.76 -5.75 -13.96
N VAL A 263 -2.20 -4.63 -14.41
CA VAL A 263 -0.75 -4.43 -14.53
C VAL A 263 -0.09 -4.43 -13.16
N ALA A 264 -0.73 -3.78 -12.17
CA ALA A 264 -0.24 -3.80 -10.80
C ALA A 264 -0.18 -5.22 -10.21
N LEU A 265 -1.19 -6.06 -10.51
CA LEU A 265 -1.21 -7.45 -10.07
C LEU A 265 -0.05 -8.26 -10.68
N GLU A 266 0.24 -8.10 -11.97
CA GLU A 266 1.38 -8.76 -12.62
C GLU A 266 2.72 -8.42 -11.94
N HIS A 267 2.93 -7.15 -11.57
CA HIS A 267 4.10 -6.74 -10.81
C HIS A 267 4.17 -7.41 -9.44
N TYR A 268 3.04 -7.50 -8.72
CA TYR A 268 3.01 -8.20 -7.43
C TYR A 268 3.27 -9.70 -7.58
N GLU A 269 2.73 -10.35 -8.60
CA GLU A 269 2.97 -11.78 -8.87
C GLU A 269 4.45 -12.05 -9.19
N ARG A 270 5.10 -11.18 -9.98
CA ARG A 270 6.56 -11.26 -10.20
C ARG A 270 7.33 -11.08 -8.89
N ALA A 271 6.97 -10.10 -8.07
CA ALA A 271 7.60 -9.90 -6.77
C ALA A 271 7.45 -11.11 -5.84
N ILE A 272 6.24 -11.69 -5.78
CA ILE A 272 5.96 -12.92 -5.00
C ILE A 272 6.84 -14.07 -5.47
N ALA A 273 6.95 -14.30 -6.77
CA ALA A 273 7.80 -15.35 -7.33
C ALA A 273 9.28 -15.14 -7.01
N ILE A 274 9.77 -13.90 -7.06
CA ILE A 274 11.17 -13.54 -6.73
C ILE A 274 11.44 -13.81 -5.25
N TYR A 275 10.61 -13.31 -4.33
CA TYR A 275 10.81 -13.54 -2.90
C TYR A 275 10.75 -15.02 -2.52
N ALA A 276 9.78 -15.77 -3.08
CA ALA A 276 9.58 -17.17 -2.77
C ALA A 276 10.79 -18.06 -3.13
N ARG A 277 11.56 -17.67 -4.15
CA ARG A 277 12.82 -18.37 -4.50
C ARG A 277 13.86 -18.26 -3.39
N ARG A 278 13.89 -17.16 -2.67
CA ARG A 278 14.86 -16.90 -1.60
C ARG A 278 14.34 -17.38 -0.25
N ASP A 279 13.17 -16.88 0.15
CA ASP A 279 12.56 -17.20 1.43
C ASP A 279 11.04 -17.13 1.37
N VAL A 280 10.39 -18.29 1.47
CA VAL A 280 8.92 -18.42 1.46
C VAL A 280 8.24 -17.80 2.69
N ASN A 281 9.02 -17.43 3.71
CA ASN A 281 8.54 -16.80 4.94
C ASN A 281 9.04 -15.36 5.11
N HIS A 282 9.62 -14.75 4.07
CA HIS A 282 10.12 -13.39 4.19
C HIS A 282 9.00 -12.35 4.37
N ARG A 283 9.20 -11.36 5.26
CA ARG A 283 8.18 -10.32 5.56
C ARG A 283 7.73 -9.50 4.34
N ASN A 284 8.64 -9.26 3.38
CA ASN A 284 8.29 -8.53 2.16
C ASN A 284 7.38 -9.35 1.24
N LEU A 285 7.50 -10.70 1.26
CA LEU A 285 6.55 -11.59 0.60
C LEU A 285 5.16 -11.41 1.20
N ALA A 286 5.02 -11.47 2.53
CA ALA A 286 3.72 -11.26 3.19
C ALA A 286 3.09 -9.92 2.82
N ARG A 287 3.88 -8.83 2.87
CA ARG A 287 3.40 -7.50 2.46
C ARG A 287 2.92 -7.47 1.00
N THR A 288 3.61 -8.19 0.11
CA THR A 288 3.25 -8.23 -1.31
C THR A 288 2.02 -9.10 -1.53
N LEU A 289 1.84 -10.20 -0.79
CA LEU A 289 0.61 -11.00 -0.79
C LEU A 289 -0.61 -10.15 -0.36
N VAL A 290 -0.50 -9.34 0.70
CA VAL A 290 -1.57 -8.42 1.12
C VAL A 290 -1.89 -7.40 0.01
N ASN A 291 -0.88 -6.84 -0.65
CA ASN A 291 -1.11 -5.90 -1.76
C ASN A 291 -1.75 -6.57 -2.98
N ALA A 292 -1.35 -7.80 -3.31
CA ALA A 292 -1.94 -8.59 -4.39
C ALA A 292 -3.40 -8.97 -4.08
N ALA A 293 -3.68 -9.41 -2.85
CA ALA A 293 -5.03 -9.69 -2.38
C ALA A 293 -5.94 -8.46 -2.46
N TYR A 294 -5.43 -7.29 -2.03
CA TYR A 294 -6.15 -6.02 -2.16
C TYR A 294 -6.49 -5.70 -3.62
N VAL A 295 -5.54 -5.87 -4.55
CA VAL A 295 -5.80 -5.63 -5.99
C VAL A 295 -6.78 -6.66 -6.57
N LYS A 296 -6.68 -7.93 -6.18
CA LYS A 296 -7.66 -8.97 -6.57
C LYS A 296 -9.08 -8.61 -6.09
N ARG A 297 -9.21 -8.09 -4.85
CA ARG A 297 -10.48 -7.55 -4.35
C ARG A 297 -11.03 -6.46 -5.27
N LEU A 298 -10.20 -5.49 -5.68
CA LEU A 298 -10.65 -4.39 -6.56
C LEU A 298 -11.07 -4.89 -7.94
N LEU A 299 -10.33 -5.84 -8.51
CA LEU A 299 -10.72 -6.49 -9.77
C LEU A 299 -12.03 -7.29 -9.62
N ALA A 300 -12.24 -7.95 -8.48
CA ALA A 300 -13.50 -8.63 -8.17
C ALA A 300 -14.67 -7.62 -8.07
N LEU A 301 -14.50 -6.48 -7.42
CA LEU A 301 -15.51 -5.41 -7.37
C LEU A 301 -15.88 -4.90 -8.78
N HIS A 302 -14.91 -4.73 -9.67
CA HIS A 302 -15.18 -4.36 -11.07
C HIS A 302 -15.96 -5.44 -11.81
N LEU A 303 -15.70 -6.73 -11.54
CA LEU A 303 -16.50 -7.82 -12.09
C LEU A 303 -17.93 -7.81 -11.53
N ARG A 304 -18.12 -7.56 -10.24
CA ARG A 304 -19.44 -7.45 -9.59
C ARG A 304 -20.26 -6.33 -10.22
N LYS A 305 -19.70 -5.13 -10.37
CA LYS A 305 -20.37 -4.01 -11.06
C LYS A 305 -20.83 -4.39 -12.49
N ARG A 306 -20.02 -5.19 -13.22
CA ARG A 306 -20.41 -5.69 -14.55
C ARG A 306 -21.52 -6.73 -14.51
N ILE A 307 -21.56 -7.59 -13.49
CA ILE A 307 -22.65 -8.58 -13.28
C ILE A 307 -23.96 -7.82 -13.02
N GLU A 308 -23.95 -6.87 -12.10
CA GLU A 308 -25.10 -6.05 -11.71
C GLU A 308 -25.64 -5.21 -12.90
N ALA A 309 -24.76 -4.56 -13.65
CA ALA A 309 -25.14 -3.78 -14.83
C ALA A 309 -25.81 -4.65 -15.93
N LYS A 310 -25.40 -5.93 -16.06
CA LYS A 310 -26.03 -6.88 -17.00
C LYS A 310 -27.37 -7.38 -16.49
N ALA A 311 -27.52 -7.60 -15.20
CA ALA A 311 -28.79 -8.03 -14.59
C ALA A 311 -29.87 -6.95 -14.77
N ASN A 312 -29.51 -5.67 -14.68
CA ASN A 312 -30.41 -4.53 -14.78
C ASN A 312 -30.66 -4.03 -16.22
N SER A 313 -30.06 -4.69 -17.24
CA SER A 313 -30.22 -4.26 -18.63
C SER A 313 -31.53 -4.80 -19.23
N PRO A 314 -32.46 -3.95 -19.72
CA PRO A 314 -33.80 -4.35 -20.13
C PRO A 314 -33.91 -5.09 -21.51
N LYS A 315 -32.82 -5.36 -22.21
CA LYS A 315 -32.84 -6.08 -23.49
C LYS A 315 -31.86 -7.24 -23.52
N PRO A 316 -32.33 -8.50 -23.72
CA PRO A 316 -31.44 -9.57 -24.17
C PRO A 316 -30.99 -9.22 -25.59
N ARG A 317 -29.77 -8.72 -25.77
CA ARG A 317 -29.16 -8.68 -27.10
C ARG A 317 -29.12 -10.09 -27.65
N LEU A 318 -29.66 -10.24 -28.87
CA LEU A 318 -29.71 -11.46 -29.67
C LEU A 318 -28.54 -12.41 -29.42
N ALA A 319 -28.89 -13.66 -29.19
CA ALA A 319 -28.09 -14.84 -28.95
C ALA A 319 -26.64 -14.81 -29.50
N ALA A 320 -25.71 -14.33 -28.72
CA ALA A 320 -24.36 -14.85 -28.76
C ALA A 320 -24.40 -16.26 -28.15
N LYS A 321 -23.85 -17.25 -28.87
CA LYS A 321 -23.85 -18.66 -28.48
C LYS A 321 -23.43 -18.76 -26.98
N GLU A 322 -24.20 -19.45 -26.17
CA GLU A 322 -24.02 -19.60 -24.72
C GLU A 322 -22.62 -20.11 -24.31
N THR A 323 -21.89 -20.70 -25.25
CA THR A 323 -20.55 -21.27 -25.05
C THR A 323 -19.43 -20.23 -24.94
N GLU A 324 -19.66 -18.93 -25.25
CA GLU A 324 -18.64 -17.88 -25.24
C GLU A 324 -18.86 -16.82 -24.14
N ARG A 325 -19.85 -17.01 -23.26
CA ARG A 325 -20.06 -16.04 -22.16
C ARG A 325 -19.04 -16.26 -21.07
N PRO A 326 -18.12 -15.30 -20.80
CA PRO A 326 -17.22 -15.41 -19.65
C PRO A 326 -18.09 -15.58 -18.40
N ASN A 327 -17.86 -16.64 -17.64
CA ASN A 327 -18.56 -16.86 -16.37
C ASN A 327 -18.03 -15.87 -15.32
N TYR A 328 -18.55 -14.65 -15.35
CA TYR A 328 -18.12 -13.57 -14.44
C TYR A 328 -18.33 -13.94 -12.96
N GLN A 329 -19.37 -14.70 -12.64
CA GLN A 329 -19.65 -15.14 -11.26
C GLN A 329 -18.58 -16.11 -10.75
N ALA A 330 -18.24 -17.14 -11.56
CA ALA A 330 -17.18 -18.08 -11.18
C ALA A 330 -15.82 -17.37 -11.05
N ARG A 331 -15.54 -16.40 -11.94
CA ARG A 331 -14.31 -15.61 -11.88
C ARG A 331 -14.29 -14.70 -10.66
N TYR A 332 -15.39 -14.06 -10.31
CA TYR A 332 -15.54 -13.29 -9.07
C TYR A 332 -15.25 -14.15 -7.84
N ALA A 333 -15.94 -15.29 -7.73
CA ALA A 333 -15.77 -16.21 -6.60
C ALA A 333 -14.33 -16.76 -6.50
N SER A 334 -13.68 -17.06 -7.64
CA SER A 334 -12.27 -17.48 -7.65
C SER A 334 -11.36 -16.38 -7.14
N MET A 335 -11.52 -15.14 -7.62
CA MET A 335 -10.71 -14.01 -7.18
C MET A 335 -10.83 -13.74 -5.68
N CYS A 336 -12.06 -13.83 -5.12
CA CYS A 336 -12.27 -13.66 -3.68
C CYS A 336 -11.57 -14.78 -2.87
N ARG A 337 -11.70 -16.05 -3.29
CA ARG A 337 -11.01 -17.16 -2.63
C ARG A 337 -9.50 -17.02 -2.70
N ASP A 338 -8.96 -16.68 -3.87
CA ASP A 338 -7.51 -16.49 -4.05
C ASP A 338 -6.98 -15.34 -3.20
N ALA A 339 -7.74 -14.25 -3.07
CA ALA A 339 -7.40 -13.12 -2.20
C ALA A 339 -7.38 -13.53 -0.73
N LEU A 340 -8.40 -14.26 -0.24
CA LEU A 340 -8.42 -14.79 1.13
C LEU A 340 -7.24 -15.71 1.39
N ALA A 341 -6.95 -16.67 0.49
CA ALA A 341 -5.80 -17.57 0.63
C ALA A 341 -4.45 -16.82 0.70
N GLN A 342 -4.31 -15.73 -0.06
CA GLN A 342 -3.12 -14.89 0.01
C GLN A 342 -3.04 -14.13 1.35
N LEU A 343 -4.16 -13.65 1.89
CA LEU A 343 -4.22 -12.99 3.20
C LEU A 343 -3.90 -13.98 4.32
N ASP A 344 -4.44 -15.19 4.29
CA ASP A 344 -4.15 -16.24 5.27
C ASP A 344 -2.64 -16.55 5.28
N ARG A 345 -2.05 -16.74 4.09
CA ARG A 345 -0.62 -16.98 3.97
C ARG A 345 0.23 -15.83 4.50
N ALA A 346 -0.17 -14.59 4.21
CA ALA A 346 0.48 -13.40 4.75
C ALA A 346 0.38 -13.36 6.29
N GLY A 347 -0.77 -13.70 6.84
CA GLY A 347 -1.02 -13.78 8.28
C GLY A 347 -0.11 -14.80 8.99
N GLU A 348 0.09 -15.98 8.38
CA GLU A 348 1.04 -16.98 8.88
C GLU A 348 2.46 -16.42 8.95
N ILE A 349 2.93 -15.76 7.88
CA ILE A 349 4.27 -15.17 7.85
C ILE A 349 4.40 -14.08 8.89
N TYR A 350 3.43 -13.18 9.01
CA TYR A 350 3.49 -12.10 10.01
C TYR A 350 3.48 -12.62 11.45
N ARG A 351 2.78 -13.73 11.72
CA ARG A 351 2.80 -14.39 13.04
C ARG A 351 4.18 -14.97 13.35
N LEU A 352 4.86 -15.58 12.36
CA LEU A 352 6.24 -16.06 12.53
C LEU A 352 7.22 -14.94 12.86
N HIS A 353 6.95 -13.72 12.41
CA HIS A 353 7.79 -12.55 12.64
C HIS A 353 7.28 -11.64 13.77
N GLU A 354 6.20 -12.00 14.45
CA GLU A 354 5.57 -11.18 15.50
C GLU A 354 5.27 -9.73 15.04
N HIS A 355 4.93 -9.59 13.73
CA HIS A 355 4.78 -8.29 13.08
C HIS A 355 3.32 -7.82 13.17
N HIS A 356 2.99 -7.01 14.21
CA HIS A 356 1.61 -6.60 14.51
C HIS A 356 0.98 -5.74 13.40
N GLY A 357 1.71 -4.74 12.84
CA GLY A 357 1.17 -3.88 11.78
C GLY A 357 0.83 -4.65 10.50
N GLY A 358 1.61 -5.70 10.21
CA GLY A 358 1.32 -6.63 9.11
C GLY A 358 0.10 -7.50 9.39
N ALA A 359 0.01 -8.08 10.58
CA ALA A 359 -1.15 -8.87 11.01
C ALA A 359 -2.43 -8.03 11.00
N GLY A 360 -2.38 -6.81 11.53
CA GLY A 360 -3.51 -5.87 11.48
C GLY A 360 -3.91 -5.51 10.04
N SER A 361 -2.93 -5.37 9.13
CA SER A 361 -3.24 -5.13 7.72
C SER A 361 -3.96 -6.32 7.06
N VAL A 362 -3.61 -7.55 7.42
CA VAL A 362 -4.33 -8.77 6.97
C VAL A 362 -5.77 -8.73 7.45
N LEU A 363 -6.01 -8.50 8.75
CA LEU A 363 -7.36 -8.43 9.34
C LEU A 363 -8.24 -7.39 8.63
N VAL A 364 -7.74 -6.15 8.46
CA VAL A 364 -8.51 -5.10 7.78
C VAL A 364 -8.82 -5.47 6.32
N ASN A 365 -7.87 -6.04 5.56
CA ASN A 365 -8.13 -6.42 4.16
C ASN A 365 -9.06 -7.64 4.05
N ALA A 366 -8.98 -8.60 4.98
CA ALA A 366 -9.92 -9.72 5.04
C ALA A 366 -11.34 -9.22 5.38
N GLY A 367 -11.47 -8.33 6.36
CA GLY A 367 -12.75 -7.73 6.71
C GLY A 367 -13.37 -6.93 5.56
N GLN A 368 -12.57 -6.14 4.82
CA GLN A 368 -13.05 -5.46 3.62
C GLN A 368 -13.55 -6.43 2.54
N LEU A 369 -12.85 -7.56 2.35
CA LEU A 369 -13.27 -8.56 1.39
C LEU A 369 -14.54 -9.29 1.83
N HIS A 370 -14.69 -9.60 3.13
CA HIS A 370 -15.94 -10.14 3.70
C HIS A 370 -17.10 -9.16 3.52
N LEU A 371 -16.88 -7.87 3.75
CA LEU A 371 -17.90 -6.85 3.51
C LEU A 371 -18.34 -6.81 2.04
N ASP A 372 -17.39 -6.87 1.09
CA ASP A 372 -17.71 -6.90 -0.34
C ASP A 372 -18.48 -8.16 -0.75
N MET A 373 -18.33 -9.26 -0.01
CA MET A 373 -19.08 -10.50 -0.23
C MET A 373 -20.46 -10.51 0.48
N GLY A 374 -20.82 -9.45 1.23
CA GLY A 374 -22.04 -9.38 2.01
C GLY A 374 -21.96 -10.11 3.35
N GLU A 375 -20.77 -10.52 3.79
CA GLU A 375 -20.56 -11.22 5.06
C GLU A 375 -20.27 -10.22 6.19
N ILE A 376 -21.26 -9.36 6.51
CA ILE A 376 -21.08 -8.18 7.38
C ILE A 376 -20.58 -8.57 8.77
N ASP A 377 -21.12 -9.63 9.39
CA ASP A 377 -20.69 -10.07 10.72
C ASP A 377 -19.24 -10.50 10.77
N ARG A 378 -18.76 -11.16 9.71
CA ARG A 378 -17.33 -11.51 9.57
C ARG A 378 -16.47 -10.27 9.41
N ALA A 379 -16.92 -9.30 8.62
CA ALA A 379 -16.22 -8.04 8.44
C ALA A 379 -16.05 -7.29 9.77
N LEU A 380 -17.11 -7.20 10.58
CA LEU A 380 -17.07 -6.60 11.91
C LEU A 380 -16.18 -7.37 12.88
N ALA A 381 -16.21 -8.70 12.85
CA ALA A 381 -15.34 -9.53 13.69
C ALA A 381 -13.84 -9.30 13.36
N GLU A 382 -13.47 -9.22 12.08
CA GLU A 382 -12.12 -8.91 11.67
C GLU A 382 -11.71 -7.47 12.01
N ALA A 383 -12.62 -6.50 11.86
CA ALA A 383 -12.39 -5.11 12.24
C ALA A 383 -12.14 -4.95 13.74
N LEU A 384 -12.94 -5.63 14.58
CA LEU A 384 -12.78 -5.62 16.04
C LEU A 384 -11.43 -6.23 16.47
N LYS A 385 -11.02 -7.35 15.87
CA LYS A 385 -9.70 -7.96 16.13
C LYS A 385 -8.58 -6.97 15.75
N ALA A 386 -8.69 -6.31 14.61
CA ALA A 386 -7.71 -5.33 14.15
C ALA A 386 -7.67 -4.10 15.08
N TYR A 387 -8.82 -3.60 15.53
CA TYR A 387 -8.89 -2.50 16.48
C TYR A 387 -8.26 -2.86 17.83
N THR A 388 -8.58 -4.03 18.37
CA THR A 388 -8.00 -4.52 19.63
C THR A 388 -6.49 -4.63 19.54
N LEU A 389 -5.98 -5.22 18.44
CA LEU A 389 -4.53 -5.30 18.19
C LEU A 389 -3.89 -3.91 18.11
N GLY A 390 -4.53 -2.97 17.40
CA GLY A 390 -4.05 -1.59 17.29
C GLY A 390 -4.03 -0.87 18.63
N ARG A 391 -5.05 -1.02 19.45
CA ARG A 391 -5.12 -0.46 20.80
C ARG A 391 -4.01 -1.01 21.70
N ASP A 392 -3.83 -2.33 21.71
CA ASP A 392 -2.84 -3.00 22.57
C ASP A 392 -1.39 -2.67 22.17
N LYS A 393 -1.18 -2.28 20.90
CA LYS A 393 0.13 -1.86 20.35
C LYS A 393 0.25 -0.35 20.14
N HIS A 394 -0.71 0.45 20.58
CA HIS A 394 -0.77 1.91 20.40
C HIS A 394 -0.63 2.35 18.93
N ASP A 395 -1.09 1.51 17.98
CA ASP A 395 -1.07 1.77 16.53
C ASP A 395 -2.32 2.53 16.08
N GLN A 396 -2.23 3.87 16.10
CA GLN A 396 -3.35 4.74 15.71
C GLN A 396 -3.77 4.57 14.24
N ILE A 397 -2.83 4.20 13.35
CA ILE A 397 -3.15 3.96 11.93
C ILE A 397 -4.04 2.72 11.80
N LEU A 398 -3.70 1.66 12.52
CA LEU A 398 -4.49 0.43 12.52
C LEU A 398 -5.86 0.65 13.15
N MET A 399 -5.92 1.35 14.29
CA MET A 399 -7.19 1.70 14.94
C MET A 399 -8.10 2.51 14.00
N ALA A 400 -7.57 3.54 13.34
CA ALA A 400 -8.34 4.35 12.39
C ALA A 400 -8.86 3.51 11.21
N ARG A 401 -8.03 2.62 10.63
CA ARG A 401 -8.44 1.73 9.55
C ARG A 401 -9.54 0.75 9.97
N SER A 402 -9.47 0.26 11.18
CA SER A 402 -10.51 -0.62 11.75
C SER A 402 -11.84 0.11 11.92
N ARG A 403 -11.80 1.33 12.46
CA ARG A 403 -13.02 2.17 12.60
C ARG A 403 -13.64 2.55 11.26
N ILE A 404 -12.83 2.81 10.23
CA ILE A 404 -13.33 3.00 8.87
C ILE A 404 -14.09 1.76 8.39
N LEU A 405 -13.54 0.57 8.61
CA LEU A 405 -14.18 -0.69 8.20
C LEU A 405 -15.47 -0.95 8.99
N GLU A 406 -15.47 -0.74 10.31
CA GLU A 406 -16.66 -0.87 11.14
C GLU A 406 -17.77 0.09 10.70
N ALA A 407 -17.43 1.35 10.40
CA ALA A 407 -18.39 2.33 9.91
C ALA A 407 -18.99 1.92 8.56
N PHE A 408 -18.18 1.40 7.61
CA PHE A 408 -18.70 0.86 6.35
C PHE A 408 -19.61 -0.35 6.57
N ALA A 409 -19.25 -1.26 7.48
CA ALA A 409 -20.03 -2.45 7.76
C ALA A 409 -21.37 -2.12 8.42
N GLU A 410 -21.40 -1.16 9.35
CA GLU A 410 -22.67 -0.72 9.97
C GLU A 410 -23.53 0.08 9.00
N ASN A 411 -22.96 0.89 8.09
CA ASN A 411 -23.72 1.51 7.01
C ASN A 411 -24.35 0.45 6.08
N ALA A 412 -23.65 -0.65 5.78
CA ALA A 412 -24.21 -1.74 5.00
C ALA A 412 -25.40 -2.41 5.71
N ARG A 413 -25.37 -2.54 7.05
CA ARG A 413 -26.52 -3.02 7.84
C ARG A 413 -27.70 -2.05 7.76
N VAL A 414 -27.45 -0.74 7.81
CA VAL A 414 -28.50 0.27 7.61
C VAL A 414 -29.18 0.07 6.25
N ASP A 415 -28.38 -0.13 5.19
CA ASP A 415 -28.91 -0.32 3.83
C ASP A 415 -29.71 -1.63 3.69
N GLU A 416 -29.30 -2.72 4.37
CA GLU A 416 -30.01 -4.01 4.36
C GLU A 416 -31.33 -3.97 5.13
N GLN A 417 -31.42 -3.17 6.20
CA GLN A 417 -32.60 -3.14 7.10
C GLN A 417 -33.54 -1.95 6.85
N LEU A 418 -33.26 -1.15 5.85
CA LEU A 418 -34.12 -0.02 5.52
C LEU A 418 -35.49 -0.52 5.03
N GLY A 419 -36.54 -0.27 5.84
CA GLY A 419 -37.90 -0.72 5.55
C GLY A 419 -38.32 -2.00 6.25
N GLU A 420 -37.49 -2.61 7.08
CA GLU A 420 -37.85 -3.70 7.99
C GLU A 420 -38.03 -3.17 9.43
N ASP A 421 -38.81 -3.87 10.28
CA ASP A 421 -39.01 -3.54 11.70
C ASP A 421 -37.76 -3.85 12.54
N GLY A 422 -36.61 -3.27 12.17
CA GLY A 422 -35.33 -3.54 12.77
C GLY A 422 -34.68 -2.34 13.47
N ASP A 423 -33.57 -2.60 14.15
CA ASP A 423 -32.79 -1.61 14.93
C ASP A 423 -31.94 -0.68 14.03
N THR A 424 -32.47 -0.21 12.88
CA THR A 424 -31.79 0.67 11.93
C THR A 424 -31.09 1.85 12.60
N ALA A 425 -31.76 2.45 13.62
CA ALA A 425 -31.18 3.54 14.40
C ALA A 425 -29.94 3.12 15.19
N VAL A 426 -29.88 1.89 15.69
CA VAL A 426 -28.73 1.36 16.45
C VAL A 426 -27.51 1.28 15.53
N TYR A 427 -27.70 0.72 14.33
CA TYR A 427 -26.62 0.58 13.33
C TYR A 427 -26.19 1.94 12.78
N ALA A 428 -27.12 2.85 12.48
CA ALA A 428 -26.80 4.20 12.01
C ALA A 428 -25.97 4.97 13.04
N ASN A 429 -26.38 4.97 14.32
CA ASN A 429 -25.63 5.61 15.40
C ASN A 429 -24.25 4.95 15.65
N ALA A 430 -24.15 3.62 15.49
CA ALA A 430 -22.87 2.93 15.56
C ALA A 430 -21.94 3.35 14.42
N ALA A 431 -22.43 3.41 13.18
CA ALA A 431 -21.69 3.89 12.02
C ALA A 431 -21.18 5.32 12.22
N GLN A 432 -22.04 6.24 12.73
CA GLN A 432 -21.66 7.62 13.02
C GLN A 432 -20.52 7.69 14.03
N ARG A 433 -20.66 7.02 15.17
CA ARG A 433 -19.62 6.97 16.21
C ARG A 433 -18.29 6.44 15.66
N TYR A 434 -18.31 5.33 14.92
CA TYR A 434 -17.08 4.76 14.34
C TYR A 434 -16.45 5.69 13.31
N ALA A 435 -17.24 6.36 12.48
CA ALA A 435 -16.76 7.33 11.50
C ALA A 435 -16.10 8.56 12.16
N GLU A 436 -16.66 9.07 13.24
CA GLU A 436 -16.12 10.18 14.04
C GLU A 436 -14.81 9.79 14.74
N GLU A 437 -14.77 8.61 15.36
CA GLU A 437 -13.52 8.05 15.92
C GLU A 437 -12.46 7.87 14.85
N ALA A 438 -12.81 7.36 13.67
CA ALA A 438 -11.87 7.20 12.55
C ALA A 438 -11.23 8.54 12.15
N VAL A 439 -12.02 9.61 12.04
CA VAL A 439 -11.51 10.96 11.73
C VAL A 439 -10.60 11.45 12.85
N THR A 440 -10.97 11.27 14.10
CA THR A 440 -10.18 11.69 15.26
C THR A 440 -8.82 10.99 15.28
N LEU A 441 -8.81 9.66 15.17
CA LEU A 441 -7.58 8.86 15.14
C LEU A 441 -6.71 9.22 13.93
N ALA A 442 -7.31 9.36 12.74
CA ALA A 442 -6.56 9.68 11.52
C ALA A 442 -5.92 11.08 11.55
N LYS A 443 -6.51 12.06 12.23
CA LYS A 443 -5.94 13.40 12.42
C LYS A 443 -4.63 13.40 13.21
N HIS A 444 -4.48 12.48 14.15
CA HIS A 444 -3.25 12.33 14.93
C HIS A 444 -2.12 11.68 14.12
N THR A 445 -2.43 11.15 12.94
CA THR A 445 -1.44 10.59 12.03
C THR A 445 -1.07 11.61 10.95
N GLN A 446 0.13 11.52 10.37
CA GLN A 446 0.51 12.33 9.22
C GLN A 446 0.03 11.72 7.88
N ASN A 447 -0.83 10.71 7.94
CA ASN A 447 -1.29 9.97 6.77
C ASN A 447 -2.51 10.64 6.12
N ARG A 448 -2.25 11.54 5.16
CA ARG A 448 -3.30 12.28 4.43
C ARG A 448 -4.35 11.37 3.79
N ARG A 449 -3.95 10.22 3.25
CA ARG A 449 -4.88 9.30 2.59
C ARG A 449 -5.77 8.55 3.58
N LEU A 450 -5.26 8.20 4.75
CA LEU A 450 -6.06 7.63 5.83
C LEU A 450 -7.13 8.64 6.30
N LEU A 451 -6.73 9.89 6.47
CA LEU A 451 -7.66 10.96 6.84
C LEU A 451 -8.72 11.21 5.75
N ALA A 452 -8.32 11.13 4.46
CA ALA A 452 -9.28 11.22 3.36
C ALA A 452 -10.31 10.08 3.41
N GLY A 453 -9.88 8.83 3.64
CA GLY A 453 -10.78 7.68 3.81
C GLY A 453 -11.73 7.83 5.00
N ALA A 454 -11.24 8.35 6.12
CA ALA A 454 -12.06 8.64 7.29
C ALA A 454 -13.13 9.72 6.99
N TYR A 455 -12.81 10.77 6.26
CA TYR A 455 -13.81 11.75 5.81
C TYR A 455 -14.79 11.17 4.79
N ILE A 456 -14.36 10.28 3.91
CA ILE A 456 -15.26 9.64 2.94
C ILE A 456 -16.31 8.80 3.69
N VAL A 457 -15.90 7.92 4.60
CA VAL A 457 -16.86 7.10 5.35
C VAL A 457 -17.78 7.95 6.24
N ARG A 458 -17.25 9.01 6.87
CA ARG A 458 -18.08 9.95 7.63
C ARG A 458 -19.10 10.64 6.73
N GLY A 459 -18.70 11.06 5.53
CA GLY A 459 -19.62 11.67 4.56
C GLY A 459 -20.66 10.67 4.05
N MET A 460 -20.30 9.41 3.84
CA MET A 460 -21.25 8.35 3.47
C MET A 460 -22.26 8.08 4.59
N THR A 461 -21.80 8.04 5.84
CA THR A 461 -22.68 7.90 7.00
C THR A 461 -23.66 9.06 7.13
N ALA A 462 -23.19 10.30 7.00
CA ALA A 462 -24.06 11.48 7.03
C ALA A 462 -25.07 11.49 5.87
N ALA A 463 -24.68 10.94 4.71
CA ALA A 463 -25.53 10.88 3.52
C ALA A 463 -26.42 9.64 3.45
N ASN A 464 -26.37 8.72 4.42
CA ASN A 464 -27.21 7.52 4.39
C ASN A 464 -28.70 7.86 4.53
N ASP A 465 -29.57 6.92 4.17
CA ASP A 465 -31.02 7.15 4.13
C ASP A 465 -31.65 7.40 5.51
N PHE A 466 -30.93 7.08 6.59
CA PHE A 466 -31.38 7.34 7.96
C PHE A 466 -31.12 8.79 8.39
N PHE A 467 -29.89 9.33 8.17
CA PHE A 467 -29.55 10.68 8.63
C PHE A 467 -29.89 11.78 7.61
N GLN A 468 -29.56 11.57 6.34
CA GLN A 468 -29.76 12.52 5.23
C GLN A 468 -29.13 13.93 5.48
N GLU A 469 -28.01 13.96 6.22
CA GLU A 469 -27.27 15.18 6.57
C GLU A 469 -26.37 15.65 5.43
N TRP A 470 -26.99 16.13 4.35
CA TRP A 470 -26.33 16.45 3.07
C TRP A 470 -25.26 17.53 3.17
N ASP A 471 -25.40 18.49 4.10
CA ASP A 471 -24.41 19.57 4.24
C ASP A 471 -23.14 19.06 4.93
N GLU A 472 -23.24 18.18 5.90
CA GLU A 472 -22.11 17.48 6.49
C GLU A 472 -21.43 16.57 5.47
N ALA A 473 -22.19 15.82 4.69
CA ALA A 473 -21.67 14.97 3.62
C ALA A 473 -20.86 15.78 2.59
N LYS A 474 -21.35 16.97 2.17
CA LYS A 474 -20.63 17.89 1.28
C LYS A 474 -19.32 18.39 1.89
N GLN A 475 -19.34 18.78 3.17
CA GLN A 475 -18.12 19.21 3.86
C GLN A 475 -17.09 18.10 3.93
N CYS A 476 -17.51 16.88 4.26
CA CYS A 476 -16.65 15.70 4.31
C CYS A 476 -16.06 15.38 2.93
N ALA A 477 -16.87 15.38 1.86
CA ALA A 477 -16.42 15.18 0.49
C ALA A 477 -15.40 16.24 0.05
N SER A 478 -15.60 17.50 0.44
CA SER A 478 -14.66 18.59 0.14
C SER A 478 -13.33 18.43 0.89
N LYS A 479 -13.36 18.07 2.17
CA LYS A 479 -12.16 17.79 2.97
C LYS A 479 -11.38 16.59 2.42
N ALA A 480 -12.07 15.52 2.04
CA ALA A 480 -11.45 14.36 1.43
C ALA A 480 -10.78 14.72 0.09
N ALA A 481 -11.47 15.49 -0.77
CA ALA A 481 -10.93 15.92 -2.05
C ALA A 481 -9.64 16.75 -1.91
N ALA A 482 -9.58 17.64 -0.90
CA ALA A 482 -8.38 18.45 -0.63
C ALA A 482 -7.16 17.62 -0.15
N LEU A 483 -7.40 16.43 0.38
CA LEU A 483 -6.35 15.52 0.85
C LEU A 483 -5.84 14.58 -0.23
N LEU A 484 -6.62 14.29 -1.26
CA LEU A 484 -6.24 13.44 -2.39
C LEU A 484 -5.55 14.26 -3.47
N ARG A 485 -4.74 13.60 -4.30
CA ARG A 485 -4.07 14.23 -5.44
C ARG A 485 -4.93 14.13 -6.69
N SER A 486 -4.72 15.06 -7.61
CA SER A 486 -5.46 15.09 -8.88
C SER A 486 -5.15 13.89 -9.80
N ASP A 487 -4.01 13.25 -9.64
CA ASP A 487 -3.57 12.07 -10.40
C ASP A 487 -3.93 10.73 -9.76
N ASP A 488 -4.40 10.73 -8.50
CA ASP A 488 -4.93 9.52 -7.86
C ASP A 488 -6.22 9.08 -8.59
N ARG A 489 -6.24 7.83 -9.08
CA ARG A 489 -7.37 7.19 -9.77
C ARG A 489 -7.69 5.82 -9.18
N ASP A 490 -7.28 5.59 -7.95
CA ASP A 490 -7.49 4.33 -7.26
C ASP A 490 -8.86 4.28 -6.54
N HIS A 491 -9.13 3.16 -5.88
CA HIS A 491 -10.39 2.90 -5.20
C HIS A 491 -10.84 4.01 -4.23
N LEU A 492 -9.91 4.64 -3.51
CA LEU A 492 -10.26 5.74 -2.60
C LEU A 492 -10.84 6.96 -3.35
N TRP A 493 -10.34 7.20 -4.57
CA TRP A 493 -10.93 8.20 -5.47
C TRP A 493 -12.31 7.76 -5.95
N GLU A 494 -12.48 6.47 -6.29
CA GLU A 494 -13.79 5.93 -6.69
C GLU A 494 -14.83 6.07 -5.57
N GLU A 495 -14.47 5.79 -4.32
CA GLU A 495 -15.31 5.99 -3.13
C GLU A 495 -15.71 7.46 -2.98
N LEU A 496 -14.78 8.41 -3.15
CA LEU A 496 -15.09 9.84 -3.13
C LEU A 496 -16.08 10.25 -4.24
N ILE A 497 -15.90 9.71 -5.45
CA ILE A 497 -16.83 9.96 -6.57
C ILE A 497 -18.21 9.37 -6.26
N THR A 498 -18.26 8.19 -5.66
CA THR A 498 -19.52 7.57 -5.22
C THR A 498 -20.25 8.46 -4.21
N LEU A 499 -19.55 8.97 -3.17
CA LEU A 499 -20.12 9.92 -2.21
C LEU A 499 -20.64 11.19 -2.90
N LYS A 500 -19.84 11.79 -3.77
CA LYS A 500 -20.26 12.99 -4.52
C LYS A 500 -21.49 12.71 -5.39
N SER A 501 -21.52 11.58 -6.05
CA SER A 501 -22.65 11.16 -6.87
C SER A 501 -23.93 10.97 -6.03
N HIS A 502 -23.81 10.41 -4.84
CA HIS A 502 -24.93 10.26 -3.90
C HIS A 502 -25.48 11.63 -3.46
N ILE A 503 -24.60 12.54 -3.06
CA ILE A 503 -24.98 13.93 -2.69
C ILE A 503 -25.67 14.65 -3.87
N LEU A 504 -25.18 14.47 -5.09
CA LEU A 504 -25.75 15.09 -6.29
C LEU A 504 -27.14 14.55 -6.62
N ARG A 505 -27.37 13.23 -6.44
CA ARG A 505 -28.70 12.64 -6.62
C ARG A 505 -29.73 13.24 -5.65
N ALA A 506 -29.37 13.29 -4.38
CA ALA A 506 -30.23 13.84 -3.33
C ALA A 506 -30.56 15.34 -3.53
N SER A 507 -29.65 16.10 -4.13
CA SER A 507 -29.87 17.52 -4.41
C SER A 507 -30.81 17.80 -5.60
N GLY A 508 -31.45 16.77 -6.17
CA GLY A 508 -32.40 16.92 -7.29
C GLY A 508 -31.75 17.43 -8.58
N ILE A 509 -30.46 17.23 -8.75
CA ILE A 509 -29.75 17.61 -9.98
C ILE A 509 -30.17 16.63 -11.09
N ASN A 510 -30.54 17.20 -12.24
CA ASN A 510 -30.93 16.47 -13.43
C ASN A 510 -29.87 15.39 -13.80
N GLU A 511 -30.33 14.15 -14.03
CA GLU A 511 -29.46 13.02 -14.35
C GLU A 511 -28.55 13.25 -15.58
N THR A 512 -29.04 14.03 -16.55
CA THR A 512 -28.28 14.40 -17.74
C THR A 512 -27.07 15.26 -17.39
N LEU A 513 -27.24 16.25 -16.50
CA LEU A 513 -26.15 17.11 -16.04
C LEU A 513 -25.11 16.30 -15.26
N ARG A 514 -25.54 15.29 -14.54
CA ARG A 514 -24.67 14.40 -13.82
C ARG A 514 -23.85 13.53 -14.77
N ALA A 515 -24.50 12.87 -15.74
CA ALA A 515 -23.84 12.04 -16.76
C ALA A 515 -22.75 12.84 -17.49
N TRP A 516 -23.04 14.10 -17.86
CA TRP A 516 -22.05 14.98 -18.48
C TRP A 516 -20.88 15.36 -17.57
N SER A 517 -21.13 15.56 -16.28
CA SER A 517 -20.05 15.84 -15.32
C SER A 517 -19.08 14.66 -15.15
N GLU A 518 -19.55 13.46 -15.47
CA GLU A 518 -18.78 12.20 -15.49
C GLU A 518 -18.17 11.89 -16.88
N GLY A 519 -18.35 12.80 -17.85
CA GLY A 519 -17.86 12.63 -19.22
C GLY A 519 -18.72 11.71 -20.09
N MET A 520 -19.87 11.27 -19.61
CA MET A 520 -20.80 10.39 -20.35
C MET A 520 -21.70 11.24 -21.26
N ILE A 521 -21.18 11.69 -22.39
CA ILE A 521 -21.90 12.51 -23.38
C ILE A 521 -22.52 11.70 -24.53
N GLY A 522 -22.25 10.40 -24.61
CA GLY A 522 -22.66 9.53 -25.72
C GLY A 522 -22.06 10.01 -27.05
N ASP A 523 -22.80 9.85 -28.14
CA ASP A 523 -22.39 10.29 -29.47
C ASP A 523 -22.68 11.79 -29.75
N LYS A 524 -22.92 12.58 -28.70
CA LYS A 524 -23.30 14.00 -28.84
C LYS A 524 -22.08 14.87 -29.07
N SER A 525 -22.19 15.82 -29.99
CA SER A 525 -21.20 16.88 -30.17
C SER A 525 -21.24 17.87 -28.99
N PHE A 526 -20.14 18.58 -28.75
CA PHE A 526 -20.07 19.60 -27.71
C PHE A 526 -21.19 20.65 -27.85
N GLN A 527 -21.58 21.01 -29.10
CA GLN A 527 -22.64 21.98 -29.36
C GLN A 527 -24.01 21.42 -28.91
N GLN A 528 -24.30 20.15 -29.13
CA GLN A 528 -25.53 19.51 -28.66
C GLN A 528 -25.58 19.45 -27.13
N VAL A 529 -24.49 19.08 -26.48
CA VAL A 529 -24.40 19.07 -25.01
C VAL A 529 -24.60 20.48 -24.44
N ALA A 530 -23.99 21.51 -25.06
CA ALA A 530 -24.13 22.88 -24.62
C ALA A 530 -25.57 23.43 -24.82
N GLU A 531 -26.26 22.99 -25.85
CA GLU A 531 -27.66 23.39 -26.09
C GLU A 531 -28.60 22.71 -25.07
N GLU A 532 -28.47 21.40 -24.84
CA GLU A 532 -29.23 20.68 -23.80
C GLU A 532 -28.94 21.21 -22.39
N PHE A 533 -27.67 21.58 -22.10
CA PHE A 533 -27.31 22.24 -20.85
C PHE A 533 -28.07 23.57 -20.68
N ALA A 534 -28.14 24.37 -21.74
CA ALA A 534 -28.87 25.62 -21.72
C ALA A 534 -30.38 25.41 -21.49
N GLU A 535 -30.97 24.37 -22.08
CA GLU A 535 -32.39 24.00 -21.87
C GLU A 535 -32.69 23.58 -20.42
N ILE A 536 -31.73 22.98 -19.72
CA ILE A 536 -31.89 22.61 -18.31
C ILE A 536 -31.68 23.81 -17.37
N VAL A 537 -30.69 24.64 -17.65
CA VAL A 537 -30.24 25.69 -16.72
C VAL A 537 -31.05 26.97 -16.87
N ILE A 538 -31.37 27.38 -18.08
CA ILE A 538 -32.05 28.68 -18.34
C ILE A 538 -33.41 28.78 -17.64
N PRO A 539 -34.30 27.76 -17.66
CA PRO A 539 -35.56 27.78 -16.92
C PRO A 539 -35.38 27.98 -15.42
N LYS A 540 -34.38 27.31 -14.85
CA LYS A 540 -34.07 27.41 -13.41
C LYS A 540 -33.55 28.78 -13.00
N VAL A 541 -32.66 29.37 -13.83
CA VAL A 541 -32.16 30.73 -13.63
C VAL A 541 -33.29 31.74 -13.82
N TRP A 542 -34.15 31.57 -14.82
CA TRP A 542 -35.29 32.45 -15.08
C TRP A 542 -36.26 32.46 -13.89
N ALA A 543 -36.57 31.33 -13.30
CA ALA A 543 -37.38 31.27 -12.10
C ALA A 543 -36.75 32.04 -10.91
N ARG A 544 -35.42 31.94 -10.74
CA ARG A 544 -34.66 32.64 -9.67
C ARG A 544 -34.53 34.13 -9.90
N GLU A 545 -34.43 34.57 -11.16
CA GLU A 545 -34.30 35.97 -11.54
C GLU A 545 -35.66 36.70 -11.67
N GLY A 546 -36.69 36.19 -11.00
CA GLY A 546 -38.02 36.80 -10.96
C GLY A 546 -38.73 36.80 -12.32
N LYS A 547 -38.45 35.77 -13.13
CA LYS A 547 -39.06 35.56 -14.46
C LYS A 547 -38.78 36.71 -15.46
N LYS A 548 -37.61 37.36 -15.34
CA LYS A 548 -37.19 38.46 -16.24
C LYS A 548 -36.11 38.00 -17.21
N VAL A 549 -36.43 37.94 -18.52
CA VAL A 549 -35.53 37.49 -19.59
C VAL A 549 -34.25 38.32 -19.65
N SER A 550 -34.32 39.65 -19.49
CA SER A 550 -33.13 40.53 -19.50
C SER A 550 -32.13 40.15 -18.40
N ARG A 551 -32.60 39.95 -17.18
CA ARG A 551 -31.72 39.55 -16.04
C ARG A 551 -31.04 38.21 -16.27
N VAL A 552 -31.73 37.25 -16.87
CA VAL A 552 -31.15 35.96 -17.22
C VAL A 552 -30.07 36.10 -18.28
N ALA A 553 -30.36 36.93 -19.32
CA ALA A 553 -29.42 37.20 -20.40
C ALA A 553 -28.14 37.86 -19.88
N ASP A 554 -28.28 38.90 -19.03
CA ASP A 554 -27.15 39.58 -18.39
C ASP A 554 -26.33 38.64 -17.50
N ARG A 555 -27.02 37.88 -16.63
CA ARG A 555 -26.37 36.98 -15.69
C ARG A 555 -25.60 35.83 -16.35
N LEU A 556 -26.13 35.31 -17.46
CA LEU A 556 -25.51 34.19 -18.19
C LEU A 556 -24.64 34.66 -19.36
N SER A 557 -24.54 35.96 -19.59
CA SER A 557 -23.80 36.58 -20.72
C SER A 557 -24.21 36.00 -22.09
N ILE A 558 -25.52 35.80 -22.28
CA ILE A 558 -26.11 35.28 -23.52
C ILE A 558 -27.16 36.22 -24.06
N SER A 559 -27.49 36.10 -25.36
CA SER A 559 -28.47 36.99 -25.96
C SER A 559 -29.89 36.75 -25.42
N PRO A 560 -30.69 37.81 -25.18
CA PRO A 560 -32.10 37.67 -24.80
C PRO A 560 -32.91 36.81 -25.79
N LYS A 561 -32.54 36.84 -27.07
CA LYS A 561 -33.16 36.01 -28.12
C LYS A 561 -32.94 34.49 -27.84
N LYS A 562 -31.74 34.10 -27.41
CA LYS A 562 -31.45 32.70 -27.03
C LYS A 562 -32.24 32.28 -25.79
N VAL A 563 -32.34 33.15 -24.78
CA VAL A 563 -33.15 32.91 -23.57
C VAL A 563 -34.63 32.72 -23.94
N ARG A 564 -35.23 33.60 -24.76
CA ARG A 564 -36.64 33.46 -25.18
C ARG A 564 -36.87 32.18 -25.96
N ARG A 565 -35.98 31.84 -26.90
CA ARG A 565 -36.10 30.59 -27.68
C ARG A 565 -36.16 29.36 -26.76
N ILE A 566 -35.25 29.26 -25.78
CA ILE A 566 -35.20 28.11 -24.87
C ILE A 566 -36.42 28.09 -23.94
N LEU A 567 -36.86 29.21 -23.42
CA LEU A 567 -38.04 29.26 -22.57
C LEU A 567 -39.34 28.97 -23.34
N ARG A 568 -39.42 29.31 -24.62
CA ARG A 568 -40.55 28.92 -25.52
C ARG A 568 -40.54 27.40 -25.77
N ASN A 569 -39.38 26.85 -26.07
CA ASN A 569 -39.23 25.40 -26.23
C ASN A 569 -39.61 24.62 -24.97
N ALA A 570 -39.37 25.18 -23.80
CA ALA A 570 -39.75 24.62 -22.50
C ALA A 570 -41.23 24.91 -22.13
N GLY A 571 -42.01 25.57 -22.98
CA GLY A 571 -43.41 25.91 -22.70
C GLY A 571 -43.62 26.93 -21.57
N LEU A 572 -42.57 27.70 -21.23
CA LEU A 572 -42.58 28.69 -20.13
C LEU A 572 -42.85 30.14 -20.58
N LEU A 573 -42.86 30.39 -21.89
CA LEU A 573 -43.24 31.64 -22.51
C LEU A 573 -44.19 31.36 -23.66
N GLU A 574 -45.27 32.17 -23.79
CA GLU A 574 -46.22 32.09 -24.89
C GLU A 574 -45.60 32.57 -26.22
N GLN A 575 -46.16 32.11 -27.34
CA GLN A 575 -45.62 32.36 -28.68
C GLN A 575 -45.86 33.79 -29.19
N SER A 576 -46.59 34.63 -28.47
CA SER A 576 -46.89 35.99 -28.86
C SER A 576 -46.20 36.96 -27.95
N ASP A 577 -45.10 37.55 -28.44
CA ASP A 577 -44.70 38.97 -28.29
C ASP A 577 -43.27 39.13 -28.82
N ASP A 578 -43.17 39.57 -30.07
CA ASP A 578 -41.99 40.24 -30.61
C ASP A 578 -42.00 41.72 -30.25
#